data_e0ffd08a4e2f7f89cecb7fcfdf4c6526
#
_entry.id   e0ffd08a4e2f7f89cecb7fcfdf4c6526
#
_cell.length_a   1.000
_cell.length_b   1.000
_cell.length_c   1.000
_cell.angle_alpha   90.00
_cell.angle_beta   90.00
_cell.angle_gamma   90.00
#
_symmetry.space_group_name_H-M   'P 1'
#
loop_
_entity.id
_entity.type
_entity.pdbx_description
1 polymer ?
#
loop_
_entity_poly.entity_id
_entity_poly.type
_entity_poly.pdbx_seq_one_letter_code
_entity_poly.pdbx_strand_id
1 'polypeptide(L)'
;MRERLRDAGSRRLIDAYCGVGFFALELADLVESFVSVEYDGQAIQAAKQNMAQRGVTNGQFVGGPAEDYLGGLLARHPGEPTTLVIDPPRTGVPRAALERIRRARPHQVIYVSCHPATLARDLQVLCTDSAYRLVKVTPHDMFPQT
;
A
#
# COMPACT_ATOMS: atom_id res chain seq x y z
N MET A 1 -5.17 10.16 4.66
CA MET A 1 -4.90 9.30 3.48
C MET A 1 -5.70 9.76 2.26
N ARG A 2 -7.02 9.88 2.30
CA ARG A 2 -7.89 10.33 1.17
C ARG A 2 -7.41 11.63 0.51
N GLU A 3 -7.11 12.67 1.30
CA GLU A 3 -6.56 13.94 0.81
C GLU A 3 -5.28 13.73 -0.02
N ARG A 4 -4.36 12.87 0.45
CA ARG A 4 -3.11 12.58 -0.25
C ARG A 4 -3.29 11.91 -1.60
N LEU A 5 -4.29 11.02 -1.75
CA LEU A 5 -4.61 10.43 -3.05
C LEU A 5 -5.14 11.47 -4.03
N ARG A 6 -6.02 12.37 -3.54
CA ARG A 6 -6.55 13.48 -4.37
C ARG A 6 -5.44 14.43 -4.82
N ASP A 7 -4.60 14.89 -3.89
CA ASP A 7 -3.49 15.81 -4.18
C ASP A 7 -2.49 15.20 -5.18
N ALA A 8 -2.28 13.88 -5.12
CA ALA A 8 -1.42 13.15 -6.03
C ALA A 8 -2.06 12.87 -7.40
N GLY A 9 -3.36 13.15 -7.56
CA GLY A 9 -4.10 12.79 -8.77
C GLY A 9 -4.08 11.29 -9.08
N SER A 10 -4.09 10.45 -8.03
CA SER A 10 -3.93 9.00 -8.18
C SER A 10 -5.09 8.39 -8.94
N ARG A 11 -4.79 7.70 -10.04
CA ARG A 11 -5.77 6.94 -10.82
C ARG A 11 -5.81 5.47 -10.42
N ARG A 12 -4.70 4.97 -9.90
CA ARG A 12 -4.53 3.58 -9.51
C ARG A 12 -4.02 3.45 -8.09
N LEU A 13 -4.57 2.48 -7.36
CA LEU A 13 -4.14 2.11 -6.01
C LEU A 13 -3.60 0.69 -6.00
N ILE A 14 -2.45 0.49 -5.37
CA ILE A 14 -1.95 -0.81 -4.96
C ILE A 14 -1.91 -0.81 -3.43
N ASP A 15 -2.55 -1.80 -2.80
CA ASP A 15 -2.61 -1.95 -1.36
C ASP A 15 -1.91 -3.26 -0.97
N ALA A 16 -0.70 -3.15 -0.46
CA ALA A 16 0.13 -4.30 -0.09
C ALA A 16 0.01 -4.58 1.41
N TYR A 17 -0.15 -5.85 1.77
CA TYR A 17 -0.47 -6.32 3.12
C TYR A 17 -1.86 -5.82 3.56
N CYS A 18 -2.84 -5.99 2.69
CA CYS A 18 -4.13 -5.31 2.80
C CYS A 18 -5.07 -5.88 3.88
N GLY A 19 -4.74 -7.02 4.50
CA GLY A 19 -5.61 -7.68 5.47
C GLY A 19 -7.01 -7.89 4.90
N VAL A 20 -8.02 -7.41 5.61
CA VAL A 20 -9.43 -7.49 5.20
C VAL A 20 -9.87 -6.39 4.22
N GLY A 21 -8.91 -5.68 3.63
CA GLY A 21 -9.15 -4.70 2.57
C GLY A 21 -9.53 -3.31 3.04
N PHE A 22 -9.20 -2.94 4.28
CA PHE A 22 -9.62 -1.68 4.87
C PHE A 22 -9.23 -0.46 4.03
N PHE A 23 -7.94 -0.30 3.71
CA PHE A 23 -7.48 0.87 2.96
C PHE A 23 -8.01 0.90 1.54
N ALA A 24 -7.95 -0.22 0.82
CA ALA A 24 -8.43 -0.29 -0.55
C ALA A 24 -9.92 0.08 -0.65
N LEU A 25 -10.76 -0.46 0.22
CA LEU A 25 -12.20 -0.21 0.19
C LEU A 25 -12.56 1.21 0.61
N GLU A 26 -11.82 1.80 1.57
CA GLU A 26 -12.00 3.20 1.98
C GLU A 26 -11.52 4.21 0.93
N LEU A 27 -10.70 3.79 -0.01
CA LEU A 27 -10.10 4.65 -1.03
C LEU A 27 -10.62 4.35 -2.45
N ALA A 28 -11.43 3.31 -2.62
CA ALA A 28 -11.90 2.81 -3.91
C ALA A 28 -12.59 3.89 -4.77
N ASP A 29 -13.37 4.76 -4.14
CA ASP A 29 -14.10 5.86 -4.81
C ASP A 29 -13.19 7.00 -5.31
N LEU A 30 -11.92 6.98 -4.95
CA LEU A 30 -10.94 8.01 -5.33
C LEU A 30 -10.05 7.59 -6.50
N VAL A 31 -10.16 6.34 -6.95
CA VAL A 31 -9.29 5.76 -7.99
C VAL A 31 -10.12 5.06 -9.06
N GLU A 32 -9.57 4.98 -10.25
CA GLU A 32 -10.21 4.24 -11.35
C GLU A 32 -10.11 2.73 -11.13
N SER A 33 -9.03 2.27 -10.50
CA SER A 33 -8.83 0.87 -10.19
C SER A 33 -7.94 0.65 -8.98
N PHE A 34 -8.12 -0.50 -8.30
CA PHE A 34 -7.18 -0.96 -7.28
C PHE A 34 -6.86 -2.45 -7.40
N VAL A 35 -5.68 -2.81 -6.90
CA VAL A 35 -5.27 -4.19 -6.66
C VAL A 35 -4.70 -4.29 -5.26
N SER A 36 -5.23 -5.22 -4.46
CA SER A 36 -4.78 -5.45 -3.09
C SER A 36 -4.21 -6.85 -2.95
N VAL A 37 -3.14 -6.98 -2.18
CA VAL A 37 -2.44 -8.24 -1.98
C VAL A 37 -2.33 -8.56 -0.50
N GLU A 38 -2.69 -9.80 -0.13
CA GLU A 38 -2.61 -10.30 1.24
C GLU A 38 -2.22 -11.79 1.22
N TYR A 39 -1.37 -12.18 2.15
CA TYR A 39 -0.92 -13.57 2.28
C TYR A 39 -1.98 -14.47 2.93
N ASP A 40 -2.69 -13.96 3.94
CA ASP A 40 -3.70 -14.73 4.67
C ASP A 40 -4.96 -14.96 3.83
N GLY A 41 -5.21 -16.23 3.50
CA GLY A 41 -6.38 -16.63 2.70
C GLY A 41 -7.72 -16.31 3.37
N GLN A 42 -7.81 -16.30 4.70
CA GLN A 42 -9.06 -15.94 5.41
C GLN A 42 -9.29 -14.43 5.32
N ALA A 43 -8.25 -13.63 5.48
CA ALA A 43 -8.33 -12.18 5.30
C ALA A 43 -8.75 -11.81 3.87
N ILE A 44 -8.21 -12.49 2.85
CA ILE A 44 -8.62 -12.31 1.45
C ILE A 44 -10.11 -12.65 1.23
N GLN A 45 -10.61 -13.71 1.82
CA GLN A 45 -12.03 -14.05 1.72
C GLN A 45 -12.89 -12.96 2.36
N ALA A 46 -12.52 -12.50 3.56
CA ALA A 46 -13.21 -11.40 4.23
C ALA A 46 -13.14 -10.09 3.39
N ALA A 47 -12.00 -9.78 2.80
CA ALA A 47 -11.85 -8.61 1.92
C ALA A 47 -12.79 -8.66 0.71
N LYS A 48 -12.92 -9.81 0.07
CA LYS A 48 -13.85 -10.02 -1.06
C LYS A 48 -15.32 -9.89 -0.62
N GLN A 49 -15.66 -10.40 0.55
CA GLN A 49 -17.02 -10.24 1.11
C GLN A 49 -17.31 -8.77 1.43
N ASN A 50 -16.37 -8.07 2.07
CA ASN A 50 -16.48 -6.64 2.36
C ASN A 50 -16.65 -5.82 1.06
N MET A 51 -15.91 -6.14 0.02
CA MET A 51 -16.02 -5.52 -1.29
C MET A 51 -17.42 -5.69 -1.88
N ALA A 52 -17.93 -6.92 -1.88
CA ALA A 52 -19.27 -7.23 -2.38
C ALA A 52 -20.38 -6.52 -1.59
N GLN A 53 -20.29 -6.51 -0.25
CA GLN A 53 -21.25 -5.83 0.63
C GLN A 53 -21.29 -4.31 0.41
N ARG A 54 -20.15 -3.70 0.07
CA ARG A 54 -20.03 -2.26 -0.22
C ARG A 54 -20.37 -1.91 -1.68
N GLY A 55 -20.64 -2.88 -2.54
CA GLY A 55 -20.90 -2.66 -3.96
C GLY A 55 -19.70 -2.09 -4.72
N VAL A 56 -18.48 -2.32 -4.24
CA VAL A 56 -17.26 -1.86 -4.90
C VAL A 56 -16.92 -2.81 -6.05
N THR A 57 -16.71 -2.27 -7.26
CA THR A 57 -16.52 -3.08 -8.47
C THR A 57 -15.23 -2.77 -9.22
N ASN A 58 -14.49 -1.72 -8.81
CA ASN A 58 -13.33 -1.22 -9.54
C ASN A 58 -12.00 -1.80 -9.06
N GLY A 59 -11.99 -2.97 -8.42
CA GLY A 59 -10.76 -3.55 -7.92
C GLY A 59 -10.79 -5.05 -7.73
N GLN A 60 -9.66 -5.58 -7.26
CA GLN A 60 -9.53 -7.01 -6.98
C GLN A 60 -8.60 -7.27 -5.79
N PHE A 61 -8.85 -8.40 -5.12
CA PHE A 61 -8.02 -8.94 -4.04
C PHE A 61 -7.29 -10.20 -4.50
N VAL A 62 -5.98 -10.23 -4.32
CA VAL A 62 -5.06 -11.30 -4.74
C VAL A 62 -4.44 -11.94 -3.51
N GLY A 63 -4.51 -13.26 -3.39
CA GLY A 63 -3.88 -14.02 -2.31
C GLY A 63 -2.44 -14.36 -2.64
N GLY A 64 -1.52 -14.07 -1.71
CA GLY A 64 -0.11 -14.43 -1.78
C GLY A 64 0.81 -13.40 -1.15
N PRO A 65 2.13 -13.70 -1.05
CA PRO A 65 3.11 -12.76 -0.51
C PRO A 65 3.17 -11.47 -1.33
N ALA A 66 3.04 -10.31 -0.69
CA ALA A 66 3.06 -9.02 -1.39
C ALA A 66 4.34 -8.82 -2.20
N GLU A 67 5.46 -9.33 -1.70
CA GLU A 67 6.79 -9.25 -2.33
C GLU A 67 6.82 -9.86 -3.73
N ASP A 68 6.06 -10.93 -3.95
CA ASP A 68 6.03 -11.64 -5.23
C ASP A 68 5.23 -10.89 -6.29
N TYR A 69 4.23 -10.14 -5.87
CA TYR A 69 3.31 -9.42 -6.76
C TYR A 69 3.71 -7.98 -7.05
N LEU A 70 4.33 -7.28 -6.09
CA LEU A 70 4.63 -5.85 -6.18
C LEU A 70 5.39 -5.48 -7.46
N GLY A 71 6.41 -6.24 -7.83
CA GLY A 71 7.20 -5.95 -9.04
C GLY A 71 6.36 -5.98 -10.32
N GLY A 72 5.54 -7.02 -10.49
CA GLY A 72 4.66 -7.17 -11.65
C GLY A 72 3.52 -6.15 -11.66
N LEU A 73 2.94 -5.85 -10.50
CA LEU A 73 1.85 -4.88 -10.39
C LEU A 73 2.32 -3.46 -10.72
N LEU A 74 3.49 -3.07 -10.24
CA LEU A 74 4.07 -1.76 -10.51
C LEU A 74 4.53 -1.59 -11.96
N ALA A 75 4.96 -2.70 -12.61
CA ALA A 75 5.45 -2.66 -14.00
C ALA A 75 4.33 -2.63 -15.04
N ARG A 76 3.09 -3.02 -14.70
CA ARG A 76 1.98 -3.16 -15.67
C ARG A 76 1.51 -1.85 -16.30
N HIS A 77 1.64 -0.73 -15.59
CA HIS A 77 1.12 0.57 -16.02
C HIS A 77 2.19 1.65 -15.82
N PRO A 78 3.26 1.64 -16.62
CA PRO A 78 4.32 2.63 -16.50
C PRO A 78 3.77 4.03 -16.82
N GLY A 79 4.08 4.99 -15.95
CA GLY A 79 3.64 6.39 -16.11
C GLY A 79 2.22 6.70 -15.62
N GLU A 80 1.43 5.70 -15.25
CA GLU A 80 0.12 5.94 -14.64
C GLU A 80 0.27 6.42 -13.19
N PRO A 81 -0.43 7.51 -12.78
CA PRO A 81 -0.39 8.00 -11.41
C PRO A 81 -0.88 6.94 -10.42
N THR A 82 0.08 6.22 -9.85
CA THR A 82 -0.17 5.10 -8.93
C THR A 82 0.23 5.47 -7.52
N THR A 83 -0.68 5.30 -6.55
CA THR A 83 -0.36 5.28 -5.13
C THR A 83 -0.18 3.85 -4.66
N LEU A 84 0.93 3.59 -3.99
CA LEU A 84 1.19 2.35 -3.27
C LEU A 84 0.95 2.60 -1.78
N VAL A 85 0.02 1.88 -1.18
CA VAL A 85 -0.16 1.79 0.28
C VAL A 85 0.55 0.52 0.76
N ILE A 86 1.29 0.62 1.85
CA ILE A 86 2.01 -0.49 2.48
C ILE A 86 1.71 -0.47 3.97
N ASP A 87 1.14 -1.55 4.49
CA ASP A 87 0.89 -1.76 5.94
C ASP A 87 1.51 -3.09 6.39
N PRO A 88 2.84 -3.21 6.42
CA PRO A 88 3.53 -4.45 6.66
C PRO A 88 3.50 -4.85 8.15
N PRO A 89 3.83 -6.11 8.47
CA PRO A 89 4.02 -6.54 9.84
C PRO A 89 5.16 -5.77 10.53
N ARG A 90 5.31 -5.96 11.86
CA ARG A 90 6.33 -5.27 12.69
C ARG A 90 7.76 -5.42 12.19
N THR A 91 8.05 -6.45 11.43
CA THR A 91 9.36 -6.69 10.80
C THR A 91 9.68 -5.73 9.65
N GLY A 92 8.69 -5.00 9.17
CA GLY A 92 8.79 -4.13 8.00
C GLY A 92 8.76 -4.88 6.67
N VAL A 93 9.12 -4.20 5.60
CA VAL A 93 9.13 -4.74 4.23
C VAL A 93 10.51 -5.36 3.94
N PRO A 94 10.59 -6.55 3.31
CA PRO A 94 11.85 -7.14 2.87
C PRO A 94 12.63 -6.19 1.94
N ARG A 95 13.96 -6.11 2.14
CA ARG A 95 14.82 -5.18 1.37
C ARG A 95 14.66 -5.33 -0.14
N ALA A 96 14.54 -6.56 -0.64
CA ALA A 96 14.36 -6.81 -2.07
C ALA A 96 13.05 -6.19 -2.62
N ALA A 97 11.97 -6.20 -1.82
CA ALA A 97 10.72 -5.56 -2.21
C ALA A 97 10.82 -4.02 -2.18
N LEU A 98 11.48 -3.45 -1.18
CA LEU A 98 11.77 -2.01 -1.13
C LEU A 98 12.58 -1.55 -2.35
N GLU A 99 13.60 -2.31 -2.74
CA GLU A 99 14.40 -2.02 -3.94
C GLU A 99 13.57 -2.08 -5.23
N ARG A 100 12.63 -3.02 -5.33
CA ARG A 100 11.68 -3.08 -6.46
C ARG A 100 10.77 -1.86 -6.49
N ILE A 101 10.22 -1.44 -5.34
CA ILE A 101 9.39 -0.24 -5.22
C ILE A 101 10.20 1.00 -5.64
N ARG A 102 11.44 1.12 -5.13
CA ARG A 102 12.34 2.22 -5.46
C ARG A 102 12.63 2.32 -6.96
N ARG A 103 12.85 1.19 -7.62
CA ARG A 103 13.10 1.14 -9.08
C ARG A 103 11.86 1.42 -9.91
N ALA A 104 10.72 0.88 -9.50
CA ALA A 104 9.45 1.04 -10.22
C ALA A 104 8.87 2.46 -10.10
N ARG A 105 9.23 3.18 -9.02
CA ARG A 105 8.84 4.57 -8.76
C ARG A 105 7.34 4.83 -8.90
N PRO A 106 6.45 4.12 -8.15
CA PRO A 106 5.07 4.57 -8.07
C PRO A 106 5.04 6.06 -7.67
N HIS A 107 4.04 6.78 -8.17
CA HIS A 107 3.94 8.22 -8.01
C HIS A 107 3.95 8.66 -6.53
N GLN A 108 3.34 7.87 -5.67
CA GLN A 108 3.29 8.09 -4.24
C GLN A 108 3.41 6.76 -3.49
N VAL A 109 4.10 6.79 -2.34
CA VAL A 109 4.09 5.69 -1.35
C VAL A 109 3.52 6.22 -0.05
N ILE A 110 2.52 5.54 0.48
CA ILE A 110 1.96 5.76 1.82
C ILE A 110 2.32 4.54 2.67
N TYR A 111 3.18 4.74 3.66
CA TYR A 111 3.64 3.68 4.54
C TYR A 111 2.96 3.79 5.90
N VAL A 112 2.19 2.79 6.27
CA VAL A 112 1.63 2.63 7.61
C VAL A 112 2.56 1.73 8.41
N SER A 113 2.83 2.04 9.68
CA SER A 113 3.72 1.23 10.50
C SER A 113 3.34 1.33 11.98
N CYS A 114 3.35 0.21 12.66
CA CYS A 114 3.25 0.14 14.11
C CYS A 114 4.64 0.05 14.81
N HIS A 115 5.75 0.11 14.06
CA HIS A 115 7.10 -0.04 14.61
C HIS A 115 8.08 1.00 14.04
N PRO A 116 8.40 2.08 14.80
CA PRO A 116 9.19 3.21 14.29
C PRO A 116 10.59 2.84 13.79
N ALA A 117 11.27 1.88 14.44
CA ALA A 117 12.63 1.51 14.05
C ALA A 117 12.69 0.82 12.68
N THR A 118 11.75 -0.10 12.39
CA THR A 118 11.66 -0.74 11.08
C THR A 118 11.19 0.25 10.01
N LEU A 119 10.28 1.16 10.33
CA LEU A 119 9.88 2.25 9.44
C LEU A 119 11.09 3.10 9.03
N ALA A 120 11.90 3.53 10.00
CA ALA A 120 13.09 4.35 9.72
C ALA A 120 14.07 3.62 8.79
N ARG A 121 14.34 2.33 9.05
CA ARG A 121 15.17 1.48 8.19
C ARG A 121 14.63 1.40 6.76
N ASP A 122 13.34 1.16 6.61
CA ASP A 122 12.70 0.98 5.30
C ASP A 122 12.65 2.29 4.52
N LEU A 123 12.36 3.40 5.19
CA LEU A 123 12.41 4.74 4.59
C LEU A 123 13.82 5.10 4.12
N GLN A 124 14.88 4.68 4.84
CA GLN A 124 16.26 4.90 4.40
C GLN A 124 16.50 4.24 3.02
N VAL A 125 15.99 3.03 2.80
CA VAL A 125 16.10 2.35 1.49
C VAL A 125 15.29 3.07 0.42
N LEU A 126 14.05 3.45 0.70
CA LEU A 126 13.17 4.10 -0.26
C LEU A 126 13.69 5.49 -0.67
N CYS A 127 14.30 6.24 0.27
CA CYS A 127 14.81 7.59 0.00
C CYS A 127 16.25 7.62 -0.53
N THR A 128 16.90 6.45 -0.72
CA THR A 128 18.24 6.37 -1.31
C THR A 128 18.23 6.97 -2.73
N ASP A 129 19.31 7.63 -3.09
CA ASP A 129 19.52 8.28 -4.40
C ASP A 129 18.40 9.24 -4.81
N SER A 130 17.75 9.88 -3.83
CA SER A 130 16.63 10.79 -4.05
C SER A 130 15.47 10.18 -4.85
N ALA A 131 15.30 8.85 -4.78
CA ALA A 131 14.19 8.17 -5.43
C ALA A 131 12.85 8.65 -4.87
N TYR A 132 12.78 8.80 -3.54
CA TYR A 132 11.66 9.41 -2.85
C TYR A 132 12.13 10.48 -1.86
N ARG A 133 11.23 11.39 -1.54
CA ARG A 133 11.38 12.36 -0.47
C ARG A 133 10.30 12.13 0.57
N LEU A 134 10.69 12.07 1.84
CA LEU A 134 9.72 12.04 2.94
C LEU A 134 9.01 13.39 3.03
N VAL A 135 7.70 13.40 2.80
CA VAL A 135 6.88 14.62 2.77
C VAL A 135 6.21 14.86 4.12
N LYS A 136 5.74 13.79 4.77
CA LYS A 136 4.97 13.90 6.01
C LYS A 136 5.09 12.63 6.83
N VAL A 137 5.20 12.79 8.14
CA VAL A 137 4.99 11.75 9.15
C VAL A 137 3.82 12.19 10.02
N THR A 138 2.89 11.28 10.28
CA THR A 138 1.75 11.55 11.15
C THR A 138 1.69 10.45 12.20
N PRO A 139 2.04 10.75 13.46
CA PRO A 139 1.87 9.80 14.53
C PRO A 139 0.38 9.65 14.88
N HIS A 140 -0.03 8.41 15.13
CA HIS A 140 -1.37 8.08 15.63
C HIS A 140 -1.20 7.25 16.91
N ASP A 141 -1.79 7.71 17.99
CA ASP A 141 -1.91 6.92 19.21
C ASP A 141 -3.10 5.96 19.05
N MET A 142 -2.81 4.72 18.72
CA MET A 142 -3.83 3.68 18.54
C MET A 142 -4.18 2.96 19.85
N PHE A 143 -3.40 3.19 20.91
CA PHE A 143 -3.56 2.56 22.22
C PHE A 143 -3.36 3.56 23.34
N PRO A 144 -4.24 4.58 23.48
CA PRO A 144 -4.01 5.75 24.32
C PRO A 144 -3.94 5.47 25.82
N GLN A 145 -4.12 4.23 26.25
CA GLN A 145 -4.06 3.84 27.67
C GLN A 145 -3.04 2.72 27.96
N THR A 146 -2.12 2.47 27.07
CA THR A 146 -1.05 1.46 27.24
C THR A 146 0.31 2.08 27.41
#